data_ed972f1a00392532b3fbe8a259640d9c
#
_entry.id   ed972f1a00392532b3fbe8a259640d9c
#
_cell.length_a   1.000
_cell.length_b   1.000
_cell.length_c   1.000
_cell.angle_alpha   90.00
_cell.angle_beta   90.00
_cell.angle_gamma   90.00
#
_symmetry.space_group_name_H-M   'P 1'
#
loop_
_entity.id
_entity.type
_entity.pdbx_description
1 polymer ?
#
loop_
_entity_poly.entity_id
_entity_poly.type
_entity_poly.pdbx_seq_one_letter_code
_entity_poly.pdbx_strand_id
1 'polypeptide(L)'
;MALFSSPALAESGFEDPNDPSLFVPSRKSNQGWLDAIGPGQGPVRQNSTKTDVHEDVESFYHARYCLSCHDGQQNNLHYARTELICRDCHISKPVAGIHNPNAAAYAEHRHEKVCAKCHEGAGPGMGSYVVHEKLPWSKHTRKDFPALYWSVVLMLALAGGVFIFFMPYTTVWAWREIRQHLQAGREERKVPEVGVLVERFTRSERWTHTILIICFMALSVTGVAWMYIETGLGKVLALPFGGADGAVWVHRLFGLTLMAVFIAHIAYLVRSTLGGKRGHLSGPDSLVWTWSDFKAVHQHMAWLFGRREHPVFDRWSWWQKFDYWAVWWGLVIVGTTGLVMFDSVLTTSVLPGWMMNVARWVHKVEAILAMAHIFIVHFFIESYRPSAFPLNAHIFHGAAELETLEQEHPAWIERMRAEGKLEERIIAQPPRAVQIAFFGFGLAMVGLGLLLLLGMLIFAVDLSL
;
A
#
# COMPACT_ATOMS: atom_id res chain seq x y z
N MET A 1 23.61 8.12 -13.63
CA MET A 1 23.70 6.90 -14.45
C MET A 1 25.04 6.24 -14.14
N ALA A 2 25.15 5.53 -13.06
CA ALA A 2 26.23 4.64 -12.59
C ALA A 2 26.25 4.64 -11.05
N LEU A 3 25.25 3.97 -10.42
CA LEU A 3 25.19 3.91 -8.95
C LEU A 3 24.80 2.52 -8.42
N PHE A 4 24.89 1.45 -9.22
CA PHE A 4 24.73 0.08 -8.73
C PHE A 4 25.50 -0.95 -9.57
N SER A 5 26.73 -0.67 -9.94
CA SER A 5 27.70 -1.71 -10.27
C SER A 5 28.69 -1.77 -9.11
N SER A 6 28.47 -2.66 -8.17
CA SER A 6 29.45 -2.99 -7.13
C SER A 6 30.58 -3.82 -7.72
N PRO A 7 31.78 -3.28 -7.87
CA PRO A 7 32.99 -4.09 -8.16
C PRO A 7 33.66 -4.63 -6.90
N ALA A 8 33.05 -4.52 -5.71
CA ALA A 8 33.73 -4.73 -4.43
C ALA A 8 33.71 -6.16 -3.87
N LEU A 9 33.06 -7.13 -4.55
CA LEU A 9 33.01 -8.51 -4.04
C LEU A 9 34.15 -9.42 -4.54
N ALA A 10 35.03 -8.92 -5.42
CA ALA A 10 36.08 -9.75 -6.04
C ALA A 10 37.39 -9.84 -5.23
N GLU A 11 37.59 -9.05 -4.17
CA GLU A 11 38.86 -9.04 -3.42
C GLU A 11 38.80 -9.46 -1.96
N SER A 12 37.66 -9.99 -1.49
CA SER A 12 37.50 -10.47 -0.10
C SER A 12 37.86 -11.93 0.01
N GLY A 13 39.02 -12.42 -0.31
CA GLY A 13 39.60 -13.73 0.08
C GLY A 13 38.61 -14.91 0.29
N PHE A 14 37.48 -14.91 -0.36
CA PHE A 14 36.49 -15.99 -0.36
C PHE A 14 36.90 -17.00 -1.41
N GLU A 15 37.14 -18.22 -1.00
CA GLU A 15 37.24 -19.39 -1.86
C GLU A 15 36.06 -19.45 -2.83
N ASP A 16 36.32 -19.97 -4.03
CA ASP A 16 35.45 -20.10 -5.18
C ASP A 16 33.96 -20.32 -4.76
N PRO A 17 33.04 -19.42 -5.16
CA PRO A 17 31.61 -19.62 -4.86
C PRO A 17 31.00 -20.88 -5.50
N ASN A 18 31.74 -21.53 -6.40
CA ASN A 18 31.40 -22.82 -7.02
C ASN A 18 32.07 -24.01 -6.35
N ASP A 19 32.76 -23.84 -5.23
CA ASP A 19 33.30 -24.95 -4.47
C ASP A 19 32.15 -25.87 -3.99
N PRO A 20 32.05 -27.10 -4.48
CA PRO A 20 30.98 -28.03 -4.09
C PRO A 20 31.03 -28.41 -2.60
N SER A 21 32.09 -28.07 -1.88
CA SER A 21 32.15 -28.15 -0.42
C SER A 21 31.37 -27.06 0.29
N LEU A 22 31.08 -25.94 -0.44
CA LEU A 22 30.22 -24.85 -0.02
C LEU A 22 28.80 -25.07 -0.56
N PHE A 23 28.12 -26.09 -0.13
CA PHE A 23 26.74 -26.33 -0.52
C PHE A 23 25.86 -25.17 0.00
N VAL A 24 25.41 -24.32 -0.89
CA VAL A 24 24.38 -23.31 -0.63
C VAL A 24 23.03 -23.96 -0.96
N PRO A 25 22.17 -24.25 0.02
CA PRO A 25 20.86 -24.80 -0.28
C PRO A 25 20.11 -23.85 -1.20
N SER A 26 19.53 -24.40 -2.28
CA SER A 26 18.71 -23.57 -3.17
C SER A 26 17.57 -22.95 -2.37
N ARG A 27 17.30 -21.65 -2.57
CA ARG A 27 16.24 -20.88 -1.90
C ARG A 27 14.84 -21.51 -1.98
N LYS A 28 14.66 -22.60 -2.71
CA LYS A 28 13.35 -23.17 -3.06
C LYS A 28 12.87 -24.33 -2.20
N SER A 29 13.67 -24.88 -1.31
CA SER A 29 13.16 -25.94 -0.42
C SER A 29 13.93 -25.97 0.89
N ASN A 30 13.24 -25.72 1.99
CA ASN A 30 13.73 -26.09 3.33
C ASN A 30 13.97 -27.60 3.48
N GLN A 31 13.57 -28.41 2.51
CA GLN A 31 13.68 -29.87 2.49
C GLN A 31 15.08 -30.34 2.10
N GLY A 32 15.74 -29.67 1.14
CA GLY A 32 17.03 -30.13 0.61
C GLY A 32 18.19 -30.06 1.60
N TRP A 33 18.12 -29.21 2.63
CA TRP A 33 19.14 -29.15 3.67
C TRP A 33 18.87 -30.14 4.82
N LEU A 34 17.60 -30.52 5.07
CA LEU A 34 17.23 -31.57 6.01
C LEU A 34 17.77 -32.92 5.52
N ASP A 35 17.79 -33.14 4.21
CA ASP A 35 18.31 -34.37 3.60
C ASP A 35 19.85 -34.43 3.64
N ALA A 36 20.54 -33.31 3.73
CA ALA A 36 21.99 -33.22 3.87
C ALA A 36 22.48 -33.48 5.33
N ILE A 37 21.58 -33.42 6.31
CA ILE A 37 21.84 -33.78 7.70
C ILE A 37 21.45 -35.25 7.86
N GLY A 38 22.42 -36.15 7.77
CA GLY A 38 22.18 -37.59 7.96
C GLY A 38 21.40 -37.90 9.27
N PRO A 39 20.64 -38.99 9.30
CA PRO A 39 19.84 -39.36 10.46
C PRO A 39 20.72 -39.53 11.71
N GLY A 40 20.47 -38.72 12.72
CA GLY A 40 21.19 -38.72 13.99
C GLY A 40 21.87 -37.43 14.42
N GLN A 41 21.88 -36.40 13.55
CA GLN A 41 22.42 -35.07 13.88
C GLN A 41 21.29 -34.04 14.07
N GLY A 42 20.46 -34.27 15.08
CA GLY A 42 19.43 -33.32 15.48
C GLY A 42 20.00 -31.97 15.95
N PRO A 43 19.20 -30.89 15.98
CA PRO A 43 19.65 -29.60 16.43
C PRO A 43 20.21 -29.70 17.84
N VAL A 44 21.40 -29.16 18.06
CA VAL A 44 21.98 -29.01 19.39
C VAL A 44 21.02 -28.12 20.18
N ARG A 45 20.43 -28.64 21.24
CA ARG A 45 19.51 -27.89 22.11
C ARG A 45 20.20 -26.63 22.63
N GLN A 46 19.54 -25.51 22.47
CA GLN A 46 19.99 -24.16 22.82
C GLN A 46 20.17 -23.93 24.35
N ASN A 47 20.56 -24.90 25.13
CA ASN A 47 20.74 -24.72 26.57
C ASN A 47 22.20 -24.47 27.00
N SER A 48 23.11 -24.21 26.07
CA SER A 48 24.45 -23.79 26.47
C SER A 48 24.50 -22.23 26.48
N THR A 49 24.52 -21.64 27.65
CA THR A 49 24.90 -20.26 27.92
C THR A 49 26.38 -19.99 27.62
N LYS A 50 27.07 -20.88 26.94
CA LYS A 50 28.49 -20.76 26.67
C LYS A 50 28.72 -20.10 25.31
N THR A 51 29.44 -19.01 25.37
CA THR A 51 29.99 -18.22 24.25
C THR A 51 30.88 -19.03 23.29
N ASP A 52 31.23 -20.25 23.65
CA ASP A 52 32.30 -21.02 23.03
C ASP A 52 31.84 -21.98 21.93
N VAL A 53 30.54 -22.03 21.61
CA VAL A 53 30.01 -22.93 20.56
C VAL A 53 30.55 -22.56 19.15
N HIS A 54 31.13 -21.38 19.00
CA HIS A 54 31.75 -20.94 17.75
C HIS A 54 33.29 -20.83 17.82
N GLU A 55 33.93 -21.26 18.91
CA GLU A 55 35.41 -21.16 19.02
C GLU A 55 36.15 -22.21 18.16
N ASP A 56 35.56 -23.40 17.98
CA ASP A 56 36.06 -24.44 17.05
C ASP A 56 35.51 -24.31 15.63
N VAL A 57 35.46 -23.10 15.16
CA VAL A 57 34.65 -22.70 14.00
C VAL A 57 35.11 -23.32 12.68
N GLU A 58 36.40 -23.57 12.47
CA GLU A 58 36.88 -24.12 11.19
C GLU A 58 36.36 -25.53 10.93
N SER A 59 36.41 -26.41 11.89
CA SER A 59 35.84 -27.76 11.75
C SER A 59 34.32 -27.79 11.73
N PHE A 60 33.68 -26.83 12.42
CA PHE A 60 32.23 -26.76 12.55
C PHE A 60 31.56 -26.22 11.27
N TYR A 61 32.16 -25.23 10.61
CA TYR A 61 31.59 -24.63 9.38
C TYR A 61 31.68 -25.53 8.16
N HIS A 62 32.61 -26.43 8.10
CA HIS A 62 32.71 -27.39 7.00
C HIS A 62 31.65 -28.50 7.09
N ALA A 63 31.03 -28.69 8.27
CA ALA A 63 30.09 -29.79 8.51
C ALA A 63 28.63 -29.34 8.68
N ARG A 64 28.34 -28.05 8.92
CA ARG A 64 26.97 -27.60 9.26
C ARG A 64 26.66 -26.20 8.77
N TYR A 65 25.43 -25.99 8.29
CA TYR A 65 24.93 -24.68 7.88
C TYR A 65 24.49 -23.84 9.07
N CYS A 66 24.65 -22.52 9.01
CA CYS A 66 24.20 -21.59 10.04
C CYS A 66 22.72 -21.81 10.38
N LEU A 67 21.87 -22.05 9.38
CA LEU A 67 20.42 -22.25 9.53
C LEU A 67 20.05 -23.57 10.22
N SER A 68 20.95 -24.53 10.32
CA SER A 68 20.66 -25.77 11.09
C SER A 68 20.55 -25.52 12.59
N CYS A 69 21.16 -24.43 13.07
CA CYS A 69 21.11 -24.01 14.47
C CYS A 69 20.34 -22.67 14.64
N HIS A 70 20.31 -21.84 13.60
CA HIS A 70 19.68 -20.52 13.59
C HIS A 70 18.48 -20.50 12.64
N ASP A 71 17.52 -21.39 12.89
CA ASP A 71 16.29 -21.47 12.10
C ASP A 71 15.52 -20.12 12.10
N GLY A 72 14.98 -19.75 10.94
CA GLY A 72 14.22 -18.54 10.75
C GLY A 72 15.05 -17.26 10.57
N GLN A 73 16.39 -17.29 10.71
CA GLN A 73 17.22 -16.09 10.53
C GLN A 73 17.37 -15.65 9.07
N GLN A 74 17.03 -16.52 8.11
CA GLN A 74 16.92 -16.20 6.70
C GLN A 74 15.71 -15.29 6.38
N ASN A 75 14.74 -15.20 7.29
CA ASN A 75 13.54 -14.39 7.10
C ASN A 75 13.86 -12.90 7.34
N ASN A 76 14.69 -12.32 6.49
CA ASN A 76 15.03 -10.90 6.50
C ASN A 76 15.18 -10.36 5.08
N LEU A 77 15.06 -9.03 4.91
CA LEU A 77 15.03 -8.40 3.59
C LEU A 77 16.35 -8.57 2.82
N HIS A 78 17.48 -8.56 3.50
CA HIS A 78 18.78 -8.71 2.84
C HIS A 78 18.92 -10.10 2.23
N TYR A 79 18.57 -11.15 2.98
CA TYR A 79 18.60 -12.51 2.47
C TYR A 79 17.53 -12.75 1.39
N ALA A 80 16.32 -12.24 1.59
CA ALA A 80 15.20 -12.49 0.68
C ALA A 80 15.30 -11.70 -0.63
N ARG A 81 15.90 -10.50 -0.64
CA ARG A 81 15.85 -9.57 -1.78
C ARG A 81 17.20 -9.22 -2.39
N THR A 82 18.25 -9.58 -1.72
CA THR A 82 19.62 -9.49 -2.23
C THR A 82 20.22 -10.89 -2.18
N GLU A 83 21.28 -11.14 -2.88
CA GLU A 83 21.94 -12.45 -2.83
C GLU A 83 22.89 -12.61 -1.63
N LEU A 84 22.74 -11.74 -0.61
CA LEU A 84 23.56 -11.74 0.58
C LEU A 84 23.31 -12.99 1.43
N ILE A 85 24.38 -13.60 1.90
CA ILE A 85 24.37 -14.75 2.79
C ILE A 85 24.78 -14.33 4.21
N CYS A 86 24.63 -15.24 5.18
CA CYS A 86 24.94 -14.97 6.60
C CYS A 86 26.36 -14.44 6.81
N ARG A 87 27.34 -14.96 6.05
CA ARG A 87 28.75 -14.58 6.17
C ARG A 87 29.06 -13.16 5.70
N ASP A 88 28.24 -12.56 4.85
CA ASP A 88 28.47 -11.18 4.39
C ASP A 88 28.33 -10.17 5.53
N CYS A 89 27.49 -10.49 6.51
CA CYS A 89 27.31 -9.68 7.71
C CYS A 89 28.09 -10.21 8.91
N HIS A 90 28.19 -11.54 9.06
CA HIS A 90 28.87 -12.23 10.17
C HIS A 90 30.27 -12.71 9.73
N ILE A 91 31.14 -11.74 9.39
CA ILE A 91 32.43 -11.95 8.71
C ILE A 91 33.63 -12.11 9.63
N SER A 92 33.51 -11.85 10.93
CA SER A 92 34.64 -11.82 11.86
C SER A 92 34.75 -13.11 12.67
N LYS A 93 35.93 -13.46 13.09
CA LYS A 93 36.17 -14.44 14.15
C LYS A 93 36.29 -13.68 15.50
N PRO A 94 35.53 -14.05 16.51
CA PRO A 94 34.43 -15.01 16.52
C PRO A 94 33.19 -14.53 15.74
N VAL A 95 32.47 -15.44 15.12
CA VAL A 95 31.28 -15.15 14.32
C VAL A 95 30.07 -14.72 15.18
N ALA A 96 30.26 -14.60 16.49
CA ALA A 96 29.24 -14.16 17.40
C ALA A 96 28.77 -12.74 17.05
N GLY A 97 27.43 -12.55 16.95
CA GLY A 97 26.85 -11.28 16.53
C GLY A 97 26.73 -10.27 17.66
N ILE A 98 25.51 -10.15 18.20
CA ILE A 98 25.08 -9.03 19.02
C ILE A 98 25.63 -8.98 20.45
N HIS A 99 26.27 -10.04 20.94
CA HIS A 99 26.74 -10.12 22.34
C HIS A 99 28.26 -10.06 22.51
N ASN A 100 29.02 -10.11 21.40
CA ASN A 100 30.48 -10.02 21.45
C ASN A 100 30.97 -8.68 20.92
N PRO A 101 31.60 -7.83 21.75
CA PRO A 101 32.11 -6.53 21.34
C PRO A 101 33.16 -6.59 20.20
N ASN A 102 33.83 -7.73 20.02
CA ASN A 102 34.81 -7.92 18.96
C ASN A 102 34.20 -8.34 17.61
N ALA A 103 32.91 -8.77 17.60
CA ALA A 103 32.26 -9.16 16.37
C ALA A 103 31.92 -7.96 15.48
N ALA A 104 32.07 -8.09 14.15
CA ALA A 104 31.75 -7.03 13.20
C ALA A 104 30.29 -6.59 13.28
N ALA A 105 29.37 -7.52 13.57
CA ALA A 105 27.93 -7.26 13.69
C ALA A 105 27.49 -6.69 15.07
N TYR A 106 28.44 -6.41 15.97
CA TYR A 106 28.13 -5.78 17.26
C TYR A 106 27.57 -4.35 17.08
N ALA A 107 26.58 -3.99 17.88
CA ALA A 107 25.73 -2.80 17.66
C ALA A 107 26.51 -1.48 17.48
N GLU A 108 27.57 -1.26 18.26
CA GLU A 108 28.32 0.00 18.27
C GLU A 108 29.07 0.28 16.96
N HIS A 109 29.55 -0.74 16.26
CA HIS A 109 30.39 -0.59 15.06
C HIS A 109 29.92 -1.34 13.83
N ARG A 110 28.77 -2.02 13.90
CA ARG A 110 28.24 -2.75 12.72
C ARG A 110 27.90 -1.84 11.55
N HIS A 111 27.56 -0.57 11.81
CA HIS A 111 27.33 0.39 10.74
C HIS A 111 28.58 0.60 9.89
N GLU A 112 29.74 0.65 10.49
CA GLU A 112 31.04 0.84 9.83
C GLU A 112 31.58 -0.48 9.26
N LYS A 113 31.58 -1.54 10.08
CA LYS A 113 32.24 -2.81 9.70
C LYS A 113 31.38 -3.70 8.78
N VAL A 114 30.05 -3.54 8.81
CA VAL A 114 29.12 -4.36 8.02
C VAL A 114 28.31 -3.51 7.05
N CYS A 115 27.51 -2.55 7.55
CA CYS A 115 26.56 -1.82 6.70
C CYS A 115 27.25 -0.98 5.63
N ALA A 116 28.34 -0.30 5.98
CA ALA A 116 29.07 0.60 5.06
C ALA A 116 29.70 -0.10 3.86
N LYS A 117 29.82 -1.43 3.87
CA LYS A 117 30.34 -2.20 2.72
C LYS A 117 29.44 -2.09 1.49
N CYS A 118 28.12 -1.97 1.70
CA CYS A 118 27.12 -1.85 0.64
C CYS A 118 26.39 -0.50 0.71
N HIS A 119 26.30 0.10 1.90
CA HIS A 119 25.68 1.40 2.13
C HIS A 119 26.78 2.43 2.40
N GLU A 120 27.41 2.91 1.35
CA GLU A 120 28.48 3.92 1.47
C GLU A 120 27.97 5.14 2.25
N GLY A 121 28.74 5.57 3.27
CA GLY A 121 28.32 6.64 4.17
C GLY A 121 27.39 6.24 5.31
N ALA A 122 27.14 4.94 5.54
CA ALA A 122 26.34 4.46 6.65
C ALA A 122 26.86 4.95 7.99
N GLY A 123 26.07 5.77 8.69
CA GLY A 123 26.40 6.30 10.02
C GLY A 123 25.86 5.45 11.18
N PRO A 124 26.15 5.86 12.43
CA PRO A 124 25.72 5.14 13.65
C PRO A 124 24.22 4.85 13.70
N GLY A 125 23.37 5.76 13.16
CA GLY A 125 21.93 5.57 13.11
C GLY A 125 21.53 4.27 12.40
N MET A 126 22.22 3.92 11.29
CA MET A 126 21.98 2.68 10.55
C MET A 126 22.27 1.43 11.40
N GLY A 127 23.23 1.52 12.32
CA GLY A 127 23.52 0.45 13.25
C GLY A 127 22.35 0.03 14.14
N SER A 128 21.32 0.86 14.29
CA SER A 128 20.11 0.52 15.04
C SER A 128 19.01 -0.18 14.21
N TYR A 129 19.20 -0.35 12.91
CA TYR A 129 18.27 -1.12 12.06
C TYR A 129 18.18 -2.57 12.53
N VAL A 130 16.98 -3.12 12.65
CA VAL A 130 16.74 -4.50 13.09
C VAL A 130 16.69 -5.40 11.85
N VAL A 131 17.78 -6.12 11.59
CA VAL A 131 17.91 -7.02 10.41
C VAL A 131 17.02 -8.25 10.57
N HIS A 132 17.08 -8.90 11.74
CA HIS A 132 16.31 -10.12 12.04
C HIS A 132 15.05 -9.75 12.81
N GLU A 133 14.06 -9.26 12.08
CA GLU A 133 12.75 -8.93 12.68
C GLU A 133 11.98 -10.20 13.03
N LYS A 134 11.42 -10.22 14.22
CA LYS A 134 10.38 -11.16 14.61
C LYS A 134 9.04 -10.68 14.06
N LEU A 135 8.05 -11.58 13.97
CA LEU A 135 6.68 -11.21 13.58
C LEU A 135 6.19 -10.00 14.38
N PRO A 136 5.76 -8.90 13.73
CA PRO A 136 5.50 -7.62 14.42
C PRO A 136 4.39 -7.71 15.46
N TRP A 137 3.44 -8.64 15.33
CA TRP A 137 2.36 -8.87 16.31
C TRP A 137 2.68 -9.92 17.37
N SER A 138 3.94 -10.42 17.43
CA SER A 138 4.34 -11.45 18.39
C SER A 138 4.55 -10.87 19.80
N LYS A 139 4.42 -11.74 20.83
CA LYS A 139 4.72 -11.37 22.22
C LYS A 139 6.19 -10.96 22.42
N HIS A 140 7.10 -11.52 21.63
CA HIS A 140 8.51 -11.16 21.63
C HIS A 140 8.72 -9.74 21.10
N THR A 141 8.10 -9.39 19.97
CA THR A 141 8.18 -8.03 19.41
C THR A 141 7.58 -7.00 20.36
N ARG A 142 6.48 -7.33 21.04
CA ARG A 142 5.90 -6.47 22.06
C ARG A 142 6.89 -6.11 23.18
N LYS A 143 7.73 -7.07 23.57
CA LYS A 143 8.71 -6.87 24.65
C LYS A 143 9.97 -6.18 24.12
N ASP A 144 10.52 -6.68 23.02
CA ASP A 144 11.85 -6.32 22.54
C ASP A 144 11.83 -5.09 21.62
N PHE A 145 10.70 -4.88 20.91
CA PHE A 145 10.52 -3.77 19.94
C PHE A 145 9.08 -3.20 20.01
N PRO A 146 8.69 -2.58 21.14
CA PRO A 146 7.30 -2.11 21.37
C PRO A 146 6.82 -1.10 20.33
N ALA A 147 7.69 -0.24 19.78
CA ALA A 147 7.33 0.73 18.75
C ALA A 147 6.79 0.06 17.50
N LEU A 148 7.45 -1.00 17.01
CA LEU A 148 6.98 -1.79 15.88
C LEU A 148 5.66 -2.49 16.19
N TYR A 149 5.59 -3.16 17.35
CA TYR A 149 4.39 -3.88 17.75
C TYR A 149 3.15 -2.98 17.77
N TRP A 150 3.19 -1.87 18.49
CA TRP A 150 2.03 -1.01 18.65
C TRP A 150 1.67 -0.27 17.36
N SER A 151 2.64 0.13 16.54
CA SER A 151 2.36 0.73 15.24
C SER A 151 1.60 -0.24 14.33
N VAL A 152 2.04 -1.49 14.24
CA VAL A 152 1.39 -2.50 13.40
C VAL A 152 0.03 -2.91 13.96
N VAL A 153 -0.08 -3.12 15.28
CA VAL A 153 -1.38 -3.47 15.90
C VAL A 153 -2.40 -2.35 15.69
N LEU A 154 -2.00 -1.08 15.83
CA LEU A 154 -2.87 0.06 15.56
C LEU A 154 -3.33 0.07 14.09
N MET A 155 -2.42 -0.11 13.15
CA MET A 155 -2.74 -0.15 11.72
C MET A 155 -3.66 -1.32 11.36
N LEU A 156 -3.44 -2.50 11.93
CA LEU A 156 -4.31 -3.66 11.73
C LEU A 156 -5.69 -3.45 12.34
N ALA A 157 -5.78 -2.82 13.52
CA ALA A 157 -7.04 -2.47 14.15
C ALA A 157 -7.82 -1.45 13.32
N LEU A 158 -7.14 -0.43 12.76
CA LEU A 158 -7.74 0.54 11.85
C LEU A 158 -8.27 -0.16 10.58
N ALA A 159 -7.45 -0.97 9.93
CA ALA A 159 -7.85 -1.73 8.75
C ALA A 159 -9.05 -2.64 9.05
N GLY A 160 -8.99 -3.38 10.17
CA GLY A 160 -10.10 -4.21 10.63
C GLY A 160 -11.38 -3.41 10.85
N GLY A 161 -11.28 -2.24 11.50
CA GLY A 161 -12.42 -1.34 11.73
C GLY A 161 -13.05 -0.85 10.42
N VAL A 162 -12.25 -0.45 9.45
CA VAL A 162 -12.72 -0.04 8.12
C VAL A 162 -13.48 -1.20 7.44
N PHE A 163 -12.92 -2.41 7.41
CA PHE A 163 -13.57 -3.54 6.75
C PHE A 163 -14.80 -4.06 7.51
N ILE A 164 -14.78 -4.09 8.84
CA ILE A 164 -15.94 -4.47 9.65
C ILE A 164 -17.13 -3.53 9.39
N PHE A 165 -16.85 -2.26 9.10
CA PHE A 165 -17.91 -1.30 8.75
C PHE A 165 -18.32 -1.42 7.26
N PHE A 166 -17.37 -1.32 6.32
CA PHE A 166 -17.69 -1.17 4.91
C PHE A 166 -18.10 -2.48 4.21
N MET A 167 -17.62 -3.65 4.64
CA MET A 167 -17.99 -4.91 3.99
C MET A 167 -19.49 -5.23 4.19
N PRO A 168 -20.05 -5.20 5.41
CA PRO A 168 -21.50 -5.36 5.58
C PRO A 168 -22.28 -4.24 4.89
N TYR A 169 -21.79 -3.00 4.96
CA TYR A 169 -22.44 -1.85 4.34
C TYR A 169 -22.60 -2.04 2.83
N THR A 170 -21.53 -2.32 2.10
CA THR A 170 -21.58 -2.52 0.64
C THR A 170 -22.39 -3.77 0.27
N THR A 171 -22.28 -4.84 1.04
CA THR A 171 -23.04 -6.08 0.80
C THR A 171 -24.56 -5.87 0.94
N VAL A 172 -25.00 -5.21 2.02
CA VAL A 172 -26.42 -4.92 2.23
C VAL A 172 -26.95 -3.94 1.19
N TRP A 173 -26.13 -2.95 0.81
CA TRP A 173 -26.50 -2.00 -0.24
C TRP A 173 -26.64 -2.71 -1.60
N ALA A 174 -25.65 -3.51 -2.00
CA ALA A 174 -25.72 -4.31 -3.23
C ALA A 174 -26.96 -5.19 -3.26
N TRP A 175 -27.22 -5.92 -2.16
CA TRP A 175 -28.41 -6.78 -2.06
C TRP A 175 -29.72 -6.01 -2.19
N ARG A 176 -29.82 -4.82 -1.57
CA ARG A 176 -31.01 -3.97 -1.66
C ARG A 176 -31.24 -3.50 -3.09
N GLU A 177 -30.23 -2.97 -3.77
CA GLU A 177 -30.36 -2.49 -5.16
C GLU A 177 -30.67 -3.63 -6.13
N ILE A 178 -30.00 -4.77 -6.01
CA ILE A 178 -30.30 -5.96 -6.81
C ILE A 178 -31.76 -6.39 -6.63
N ARG A 179 -32.23 -6.44 -5.38
CA ARG A 179 -33.63 -6.79 -5.09
C ARG A 179 -34.62 -5.80 -5.70
N GLN A 180 -34.36 -4.50 -5.60
CA GLN A 180 -35.17 -3.46 -6.23
C GLN A 180 -35.17 -3.59 -7.75
N HIS A 181 -34.01 -3.82 -8.36
CA HIS A 181 -33.88 -4.01 -9.79
C HIS A 181 -34.62 -5.26 -10.31
N LEU A 182 -34.58 -6.35 -9.55
CA LEU A 182 -35.33 -7.57 -9.86
C LEU A 182 -36.85 -7.40 -9.68
N GLN A 183 -37.30 -6.59 -8.72
CA GLN A 183 -38.69 -6.32 -8.45
C GLN A 183 -39.32 -5.34 -9.45
N ALA A 184 -38.56 -4.37 -9.95
CA ALA A 184 -39.02 -3.41 -10.95
C ALA A 184 -39.41 -4.05 -12.29
N GLY A 185 -39.06 -5.31 -12.50
CA GLY A 185 -39.42 -6.07 -13.68
C GLY A 185 -38.71 -5.53 -14.95
N ARG A 186 -38.97 -6.17 -16.08
CA ARG A 186 -38.58 -5.68 -17.41
C ARG A 186 -39.58 -4.61 -17.92
N GLU A 187 -39.92 -3.67 -17.10
CA GLU A 187 -40.54 -2.47 -17.65
C GLU A 187 -39.54 -1.85 -18.61
N GLU A 188 -39.98 -1.72 -19.83
CA GLU A 188 -39.26 -1.26 -21.02
C GLU A 188 -38.06 -0.40 -20.69
N ARG A 189 -36.85 -0.89 -20.98
CA ARG A 189 -35.68 -0.02 -21.12
C ARG A 189 -35.97 0.96 -22.26
N LYS A 190 -36.67 2.04 -21.92
CA LYS A 190 -36.65 3.22 -22.77
C LYS A 190 -35.19 3.57 -22.95
N VAL A 191 -34.72 3.54 -24.20
CA VAL A 191 -33.42 4.15 -24.55
C VAL A 191 -33.50 5.55 -23.96
N PRO A 192 -32.62 5.93 -23.01
CA PRO A 192 -32.72 7.24 -22.41
C PRO A 192 -32.57 8.25 -23.54
N GLU A 193 -33.58 9.11 -23.76
CA GLU A 193 -33.37 10.34 -24.47
C GLU A 193 -32.28 11.06 -23.70
N VAL A 194 -31.27 11.56 -24.40
CA VAL A 194 -30.14 12.26 -23.77
C VAL A 194 -30.70 13.43 -22.98
N GLY A 195 -30.76 13.28 -21.66
CA GLY A 195 -31.29 14.28 -20.76
C GLY A 195 -30.42 15.53 -20.73
N VAL A 196 -30.90 16.57 -20.05
CA VAL A 196 -30.13 17.80 -19.81
C VAL A 196 -28.88 17.43 -18.99
N LEU A 197 -27.68 17.77 -19.51
CA LEU A 197 -26.43 17.51 -18.84
C LEU A 197 -25.96 18.73 -18.01
N VAL A 198 -25.59 18.46 -16.77
CA VAL A 198 -25.12 19.47 -15.83
C VAL A 198 -23.65 19.21 -15.49
N GLU A 199 -22.82 20.26 -15.45
CA GLU A 199 -21.43 20.15 -15.00
C GLU A 199 -21.39 19.78 -13.50
N ARG A 200 -21.05 18.51 -13.24
CA ARG A 200 -20.89 17.97 -11.88
C ARG A 200 -19.51 18.23 -11.32
N PHE A 201 -18.49 18.07 -12.17
CA PHE A 201 -17.08 18.22 -11.81
C PHE A 201 -16.37 19.20 -12.74
N THR A 202 -15.67 20.15 -12.14
CA THR A 202 -14.84 21.13 -12.84
C THR A 202 -13.64 20.46 -13.52
N ARG A 203 -13.03 21.14 -14.49
CA ARG A 203 -11.81 20.63 -15.15
C ARG A 203 -10.68 20.32 -14.17
N SER A 204 -10.50 21.17 -13.14
CA SER A 204 -9.47 20.96 -12.12
C SER A 204 -9.73 19.70 -11.30
N GLU A 205 -10.96 19.48 -10.82
CA GLU A 205 -11.34 18.27 -10.07
C GLU A 205 -11.09 17.00 -10.90
N ARG A 206 -11.47 17.02 -12.17
CA ARG A 206 -11.29 15.92 -13.12
C ARG A 206 -9.82 15.56 -13.34
N TRP A 207 -8.98 16.57 -13.64
CA TRP A 207 -7.55 16.34 -13.85
C TRP A 207 -6.84 15.85 -12.59
N THR A 208 -7.15 16.43 -11.44
CA THR A 208 -6.61 15.98 -10.15
C THR A 208 -6.97 14.52 -9.91
N HIS A 209 -8.22 14.14 -10.09
CA HIS A 209 -8.67 12.76 -9.92
C HIS A 209 -8.03 11.81 -10.95
N THR A 210 -7.88 12.22 -12.21
CA THR A 210 -7.21 11.39 -13.23
C THR A 210 -5.74 11.16 -12.89
N ILE A 211 -5.03 12.16 -12.41
CA ILE A 211 -3.64 12.01 -11.95
C ILE A 211 -3.57 11.09 -10.73
N LEU A 212 -4.51 11.22 -9.78
CA LEU A 212 -4.62 10.32 -8.64
C LEU A 212 -4.81 8.87 -9.08
N ILE A 213 -5.70 8.60 -10.05
CA ILE A 213 -5.90 7.24 -10.60
C ILE A 213 -4.60 6.70 -11.17
N ILE A 214 -3.95 7.45 -12.06
CA ILE A 214 -2.72 7.01 -12.73
C ILE A 214 -1.63 6.71 -11.71
N CYS A 215 -1.39 7.63 -10.77
CA CYS A 215 -0.37 7.44 -9.73
C CYS A 215 -0.73 6.26 -8.83
N PHE A 216 -1.97 6.18 -8.36
CA PHE A 216 -2.42 5.12 -7.46
C PHE A 216 -2.29 3.74 -8.11
N MET A 217 -2.72 3.59 -9.36
CA MET A 217 -2.63 2.31 -10.07
C MET A 217 -1.18 1.92 -10.37
N ALA A 218 -0.33 2.86 -10.77
CA ALA A 218 1.10 2.61 -10.96
C ALA A 218 1.78 2.19 -9.65
N LEU A 219 1.48 2.87 -8.55
CA LEU A 219 1.97 2.54 -7.21
C LEU A 219 1.46 1.19 -6.72
N SER A 220 0.20 0.86 -6.99
CA SER A 220 -0.39 -0.45 -6.65
C SER A 220 0.30 -1.58 -7.41
N VAL A 221 0.46 -1.47 -8.73
CA VAL A 221 1.13 -2.48 -9.55
C VAL A 221 2.58 -2.69 -9.10
N THR A 222 3.34 -1.61 -8.96
CA THR A 222 4.76 -1.68 -8.58
C THR A 222 4.95 -2.10 -7.13
N GLY A 223 4.05 -1.69 -6.23
CA GLY A 223 4.04 -2.11 -4.83
C GLY A 223 3.73 -3.59 -4.67
N VAL A 224 2.72 -4.11 -5.37
CA VAL A 224 2.39 -5.55 -5.39
C VAL A 224 3.52 -6.34 -6.06
N ALA A 225 4.08 -5.85 -7.18
CA ALA A 225 5.24 -6.47 -7.81
C ALA A 225 6.40 -6.64 -6.81
N TRP A 226 6.72 -5.61 -6.05
CA TRP A 226 7.78 -5.64 -5.05
C TRP A 226 7.43 -6.51 -3.84
N MET A 227 6.18 -6.47 -3.39
CA MET A 227 5.71 -7.27 -2.25
C MET A 227 5.81 -8.77 -2.52
N TYR A 228 5.55 -9.20 -3.77
CA TYR A 228 5.52 -10.59 -4.19
C TYR A 228 6.65 -10.94 -5.17
N ILE A 229 7.78 -10.24 -5.14
CA ILE A 229 8.86 -10.38 -6.15
C ILE A 229 9.44 -11.79 -6.22
N GLU A 230 9.38 -12.56 -5.13
CA GLU A 230 9.84 -13.95 -5.09
C GLU A 230 8.86 -14.91 -5.80
N THR A 231 7.62 -14.48 -6.03
CA THR A 231 6.58 -15.29 -6.67
C THR A 231 6.50 -15.02 -8.18
N GLY A 232 5.80 -15.91 -8.90
CA GLY A 232 5.47 -15.69 -10.32
C GLY A 232 4.68 -14.41 -10.57
N LEU A 233 3.76 -14.05 -9.66
CA LEU A 233 2.96 -12.83 -9.77
C LEU A 233 3.86 -11.58 -9.74
N GLY A 234 4.73 -11.46 -8.73
CA GLY A 234 5.59 -10.30 -8.60
C GLY A 234 6.53 -10.14 -9.78
N LYS A 235 7.11 -11.24 -10.26
CA LYS A 235 7.98 -11.24 -11.46
C LYS A 235 7.24 -10.78 -12.70
N VAL A 236 6.02 -11.29 -12.96
CA VAL A 236 5.20 -10.89 -14.11
C VAL A 236 4.82 -9.41 -14.03
N LEU A 237 4.41 -8.93 -12.87
CA LEU A 237 4.06 -7.51 -12.67
C LEU A 237 5.28 -6.57 -12.81
N ALA A 238 6.50 -7.04 -12.51
CA ALA A 238 7.72 -6.27 -12.67
C ALA A 238 8.24 -6.21 -14.12
N LEU A 239 7.88 -7.17 -14.99
CA LEU A 239 8.38 -7.26 -16.37
C LEU A 239 8.23 -5.95 -17.18
N PRO A 240 7.06 -5.26 -17.17
CA PRO A 240 6.88 -4.04 -17.96
C PRO A 240 7.83 -2.90 -17.57
N PHE A 241 8.40 -2.98 -16.38
CA PHE A 241 9.29 -1.95 -15.82
C PHE A 241 10.78 -2.32 -15.96
N GLY A 242 11.10 -3.43 -16.60
CA GLY A 242 12.49 -3.93 -16.69
C GLY A 242 12.96 -4.70 -15.46
N GLY A 243 12.04 -5.30 -14.71
CA GLY A 243 12.31 -6.11 -13.53
C GLY A 243 12.12 -5.36 -12.20
N ALA A 244 12.63 -5.94 -11.13
CA ALA A 244 12.44 -5.43 -9.76
C ALA A 244 12.97 -4.00 -9.58
N ASP A 245 14.15 -3.71 -10.05
CA ASP A 245 14.79 -2.39 -9.91
C ASP A 245 14.03 -1.31 -10.67
N GLY A 246 13.60 -1.60 -11.90
CA GLY A 246 12.78 -0.69 -12.68
C GLY A 246 11.43 -0.43 -12.02
N ALA A 247 10.79 -1.46 -11.44
CA ALA A 247 9.55 -1.30 -10.69
C ALA A 247 9.74 -0.38 -9.46
N VAL A 248 10.85 -0.49 -8.73
CA VAL A 248 11.19 0.41 -7.61
C VAL A 248 11.37 1.85 -8.07
N TRP A 249 12.06 2.07 -9.20
CA TRP A 249 12.22 3.42 -9.76
C TRP A 249 10.89 4.05 -10.16
N VAL A 250 10.03 3.28 -10.82
CA VAL A 250 8.68 3.74 -11.20
C VAL A 250 7.85 4.02 -9.95
N HIS A 251 7.92 3.16 -8.91
CA HIS A 251 7.25 3.38 -7.64
C HIS A 251 7.67 4.71 -7.00
N ARG A 252 8.97 4.98 -6.93
CA ARG A 252 9.50 6.23 -6.39
C ARG A 252 9.05 7.44 -7.19
N LEU A 253 9.08 7.36 -8.54
CA LEU A 253 8.65 8.44 -9.42
C LEU A 253 7.18 8.81 -9.18
N PHE A 254 6.29 7.82 -9.22
CA PHE A 254 4.86 8.05 -9.01
C PHE A 254 4.55 8.43 -7.55
N GLY A 255 5.29 7.91 -6.58
CA GLY A 255 5.18 8.32 -5.18
C GLY A 255 5.52 9.80 -4.98
N LEU A 256 6.65 10.28 -5.53
CA LEU A 256 7.01 11.69 -5.49
C LEU A 256 6.02 12.57 -6.26
N THR A 257 5.53 12.11 -7.41
CA THR A 257 4.50 12.81 -8.18
C THR A 257 3.22 12.97 -7.37
N LEU A 258 2.76 11.90 -6.73
CA LEU A 258 1.55 11.92 -5.91
C LEU A 258 1.71 12.84 -4.69
N MET A 259 2.88 12.83 -4.03
CA MET A 259 3.20 13.75 -2.95
C MET A 259 3.24 15.21 -3.42
N ALA A 260 3.78 15.49 -4.59
CA ALA A 260 3.79 16.84 -5.17
C ALA A 260 2.37 17.34 -5.46
N VAL A 261 1.49 16.49 -6.01
CA VAL A 261 0.07 16.81 -6.22
C VAL A 261 -0.63 17.08 -4.89
N PHE A 262 -0.36 16.30 -3.87
CA PHE A 262 -0.93 16.47 -2.53
C PHE A 262 -0.47 17.79 -1.88
N ILE A 263 0.81 18.10 -1.94
CA ILE A 263 1.37 19.38 -1.44
C ILE A 263 0.77 20.55 -2.21
N ALA A 264 0.65 20.45 -3.54
CA ALA A 264 0.03 21.49 -4.35
C ALA A 264 -1.45 21.70 -3.98
N HIS A 265 -2.18 20.61 -3.67
CA HIS A 265 -3.57 20.70 -3.20
C HIS A 265 -3.65 21.39 -1.84
N ILE A 266 -2.79 21.05 -0.88
CA ILE A 266 -2.71 21.74 0.41
C ILE A 266 -2.41 23.24 0.20
N ALA A 267 -1.42 23.57 -0.63
CA ALA A 267 -1.04 24.94 -0.92
C ALA A 267 -2.21 25.73 -1.55
N TYR A 268 -2.98 25.09 -2.44
CA TYR A 268 -4.20 25.67 -3.01
C TYR A 268 -5.25 25.97 -1.92
N LEU A 269 -5.52 25.04 -1.02
CA LEU A 269 -6.49 25.23 0.08
C LEU A 269 -6.05 26.36 1.02
N VAL A 270 -4.78 26.38 1.40
CA VAL A 270 -4.21 27.43 2.25
C VAL A 270 -4.32 28.80 1.56
N ARG A 271 -3.88 28.90 0.30
CA ARG A 271 -3.97 30.14 -0.47
C ARG A 271 -5.41 30.64 -0.64
N SER A 272 -6.34 29.71 -0.91
CA SER A 272 -7.77 30.01 -1.03
C SER A 272 -8.34 30.55 0.27
N THR A 273 -7.98 29.94 1.40
CA THR A 273 -8.40 30.38 2.75
C THR A 273 -7.85 31.75 3.08
N LEU A 274 -6.56 31.98 2.85
CA LEU A 274 -5.91 33.28 3.08
C LEU A 274 -6.47 34.38 2.15
N GLY A 275 -6.89 34.03 0.94
CA GLY A 275 -7.58 34.89 0.01
C GLY A 275 -9.08 35.14 0.31
N GLY A 276 -9.55 34.71 1.49
CA GLY A 276 -10.93 34.92 1.95
C GLY A 276 -11.97 33.94 1.37
N LYS A 277 -11.59 33.04 0.50
CA LYS A 277 -12.47 32.02 -0.08
C LYS A 277 -12.54 30.80 0.86
N ARG A 278 -13.50 30.81 1.79
CA ARG A 278 -13.63 29.78 2.83
C ARG A 278 -14.68 28.71 2.53
N GLY A 279 -15.32 28.73 1.37
CA GLY A 279 -16.38 27.77 1.01
C GLY A 279 -15.94 26.28 1.00
N HIS A 280 -14.64 26.03 0.86
CA HIS A 280 -14.08 24.67 0.98
C HIS A 280 -13.92 24.20 2.43
N LEU A 281 -13.87 25.09 3.42
CA LEU A 281 -13.81 24.77 4.86
C LEU A 281 -15.20 24.65 5.50
N SER A 282 -16.15 25.45 5.01
CA SER A 282 -17.51 25.51 5.57
C SER A 282 -18.52 25.84 4.48
N GLY A 283 -19.72 25.29 4.59
CA GLY A 283 -20.78 25.51 3.64
C GLY A 283 -21.19 24.23 2.87
N PRO A 284 -22.19 24.33 2.01
CA PRO A 284 -22.80 23.17 1.35
C PRO A 284 -21.88 22.48 0.34
N ASP A 285 -20.90 23.20 -0.22
CA ASP A 285 -19.92 22.65 -1.17
C ASP A 285 -18.64 22.11 -0.47
N SER A 286 -18.58 22.18 0.86
CA SER A 286 -17.42 21.72 1.64
C SER A 286 -17.36 20.20 1.76
N LEU A 287 -16.14 19.67 1.64
CA LEU A 287 -15.82 18.26 1.93
C LEU A 287 -15.50 18.03 3.42
N VAL A 288 -15.47 19.07 4.24
CA VAL A 288 -15.30 18.94 5.69
C VAL A 288 -16.54 18.29 6.31
N TRP A 289 -16.31 17.34 7.21
CA TRP A 289 -17.37 16.68 7.94
C TRP A 289 -18.10 17.63 8.88
N THR A 290 -19.43 17.51 8.88
CA THR A 290 -20.33 18.27 9.75
C THR A 290 -21.21 17.32 10.54
N TRP A 291 -21.90 17.80 11.54
CA TRP A 291 -22.82 16.97 12.32
C TRP A 291 -23.97 16.40 11.47
N SER A 292 -24.36 17.07 10.39
CA SER A 292 -25.35 16.56 9.45
C SER A 292 -24.88 15.30 8.71
N ASP A 293 -23.56 15.18 8.44
CA ASP A 293 -23.01 14.00 7.78
C ASP A 293 -23.15 12.74 8.67
N PHE A 294 -22.88 12.86 9.97
CA PHE A 294 -23.10 11.75 10.92
C PHE A 294 -24.57 11.33 11.01
N LYS A 295 -25.50 12.31 10.98
CA LYS A 295 -26.94 12.01 10.89
C LYS A 295 -27.28 11.30 9.58
N ALA A 296 -26.67 11.73 8.45
CA ALA A 296 -26.86 11.10 7.16
C ALA A 296 -26.32 9.66 7.12
N VAL A 297 -25.17 9.39 7.75
CA VAL A 297 -24.67 8.01 7.93
C VAL A 297 -25.70 7.16 8.64
N HIS A 298 -26.18 7.61 9.79
CA HIS A 298 -27.20 6.86 10.57
C HIS A 298 -28.50 6.66 9.78
N GLN A 299 -28.97 7.70 9.08
CA GLN A 299 -30.18 7.60 8.25
C GLN A 299 -29.99 6.64 7.08
N HIS A 300 -28.82 6.67 6.42
CA HIS A 300 -28.49 5.77 5.32
C HIS A 300 -28.44 4.31 5.81
N MET A 301 -27.83 4.06 6.98
CA MET A 301 -27.86 2.74 7.58
C MET A 301 -29.31 2.28 7.83
N ALA A 302 -30.14 3.13 8.39
CA ALA A 302 -31.56 2.80 8.64
C ALA A 302 -32.33 2.58 7.32
N TRP A 303 -32.02 3.34 6.27
CA TRP A 303 -32.58 3.15 4.93
C TRP A 303 -32.19 1.81 4.31
N LEU A 304 -30.95 1.36 4.46
CA LEU A 304 -30.51 0.05 3.97
C LEU A 304 -31.39 -1.09 4.50
N PHE A 305 -31.88 -0.96 5.74
CA PHE A 305 -32.80 -1.93 6.37
C PHE A 305 -34.29 -1.59 6.19
N GLY A 306 -34.64 -0.63 5.32
CA GLY A 306 -36.01 -0.24 5.04
C GLY A 306 -36.74 0.49 6.17
N ARG A 307 -36.01 1.03 7.16
CA ARG A 307 -36.57 1.69 8.35
C ARG A 307 -36.78 3.20 8.18
N ARG A 308 -36.12 3.83 7.22
CA ARG A 308 -36.20 5.25 6.91
C ARG A 308 -36.11 5.49 5.42
N GLU A 309 -36.42 6.70 4.98
CA GLU A 309 -36.18 7.18 3.63
C GLU A 309 -34.69 7.41 3.38
N HIS A 310 -34.30 7.44 2.09
CA HIS A 310 -32.93 7.76 1.71
C HIS A 310 -32.58 9.17 2.21
N PRO A 311 -31.36 9.37 2.76
CA PRO A 311 -30.94 10.72 3.15
C PRO A 311 -30.83 11.64 1.93
N VAL A 312 -31.21 12.90 2.15
CA VAL A 312 -31.11 13.95 1.13
C VAL A 312 -29.72 14.55 1.17
N PHE A 313 -29.01 14.51 0.04
CA PHE A 313 -27.67 15.04 -0.07
C PHE A 313 -27.64 16.37 -0.84
N ASP A 314 -26.79 17.27 -0.39
CA ASP A 314 -26.33 18.43 -1.18
C ASP A 314 -25.22 17.97 -2.14
N ARG A 315 -24.25 18.81 -2.46
CA ARG A 315 -23.21 18.50 -3.44
C ARG A 315 -22.44 17.22 -3.15
N TRP A 316 -22.22 16.87 -1.89
CA TRP A 316 -21.43 15.71 -1.48
C TRP A 316 -22.22 14.79 -0.56
N SER A 317 -22.18 13.51 -0.87
CA SER A 317 -22.63 12.47 0.05
C SER A 317 -21.55 12.19 1.12
N TRP A 318 -21.96 11.57 2.24
CA TRP A 318 -21.03 11.29 3.32
C TRP A 318 -19.92 10.32 2.93
N TRP A 319 -20.16 9.35 2.01
CA TRP A 319 -19.13 8.44 1.54
C TRP A 319 -18.12 9.13 0.61
N GLN A 320 -18.52 10.10 -0.21
CA GLN A 320 -17.60 10.92 -1.01
C GLN A 320 -16.70 11.78 -0.11
N LYS A 321 -17.24 12.30 1.00
CA LYS A 321 -16.44 12.97 2.03
C LYS A 321 -15.49 12.00 2.72
N PHE A 322 -15.95 10.78 3.02
CA PHE A 322 -15.09 9.75 3.60
C PHE A 322 -13.92 9.40 2.68
N ASP A 323 -14.18 9.14 1.40
CA ASP A 323 -13.12 8.83 0.42
C ASP A 323 -12.10 9.96 0.30
N TYR A 324 -12.56 11.21 0.27
CA TYR A 324 -11.66 12.36 0.25
C TYR A 324 -10.72 12.39 1.48
N TRP A 325 -11.24 12.20 2.67
CA TRP A 325 -10.43 12.19 3.90
C TRP A 325 -9.59 10.93 4.05
N ALA A 326 -10.04 9.80 3.53
CA ALA A 326 -9.25 8.57 3.46
C ALA A 326 -8.01 8.76 2.58
N VAL A 327 -8.13 9.48 1.44
CA VAL A 327 -6.97 9.86 0.62
C VAL A 327 -6.00 10.76 1.38
N TRP A 328 -6.49 11.74 2.14
CA TRP A 328 -5.63 12.59 2.99
C TRP A 328 -4.86 11.78 4.01
N TRP A 329 -5.58 10.95 4.75
CA TRP A 329 -4.99 10.06 5.75
C TRP A 329 -3.93 9.14 5.13
N GLY A 330 -4.31 8.43 4.08
CA GLY A 330 -3.43 7.49 3.39
C GLY A 330 -2.18 8.15 2.85
N LEU A 331 -2.31 9.32 2.16
CA LEU A 331 -1.16 10.02 1.59
C LEU A 331 -0.18 10.55 2.64
N VAL A 332 -0.67 11.01 3.80
CA VAL A 332 0.22 11.39 4.90
C VAL A 332 1.01 10.18 5.38
N ILE A 333 0.36 9.04 5.60
CA ILE A 333 1.03 7.84 6.13
C ILE A 333 1.95 7.20 5.09
N VAL A 334 1.42 6.82 3.91
CA VAL A 334 2.27 6.14 2.89
C VAL A 334 3.34 7.09 2.33
N GLY A 335 3.05 8.39 2.24
CA GLY A 335 4.01 9.38 1.77
C GLY A 335 5.16 9.56 2.75
N THR A 336 4.88 9.81 4.04
CA THR A 336 5.94 9.98 5.04
C THR A 336 6.74 8.71 5.25
N THR A 337 6.10 7.55 5.33
CA THR A 337 6.80 6.26 5.46
C THR A 337 7.59 5.91 4.21
N GLY A 338 7.08 6.25 3.01
CA GLY A 338 7.79 6.11 1.75
C GLY A 338 9.05 6.97 1.69
N LEU A 339 8.98 8.23 2.16
CA LEU A 339 10.15 9.12 2.26
C LEU A 339 11.19 8.59 3.24
N VAL A 340 10.78 8.05 4.39
CA VAL A 340 11.69 7.40 5.35
C VAL A 340 12.42 6.21 4.72
N MET A 341 11.80 5.48 3.79
CA MET A 341 12.42 4.35 3.11
C MET A 341 13.11 4.73 1.78
N PHE A 342 13.06 6.00 1.36
CA PHE A 342 13.52 6.43 0.05
C PHE A 342 15.03 6.27 -0.12
N ASP A 343 15.79 6.71 0.88
CA ASP A 343 17.24 6.56 0.95
C ASP A 343 17.65 6.19 2.38
N SER A 344 18.18 5.00 2.55
CA SER A 344 18.53 4.45 3.87
C SER A 344 19.68 5.20 4.54
N VAL A 345 20.66 5.66 3.78
CA VAL A 345 21.83 6.39 4.31
C VAL A 345 21.41 7.78 4.77
N LEU A 346 20.71 8.51 3.90
CA LEU A 346 20.20 9.84 4.24
C LEU A 346 19.23 9.78 5.45
N THR A 347 18.30 8.85 5.45
CA THR A 347 17.35 8.69 6.55
C THR A 347 18.07 8.39 7.87
N THR A 348 19.03 7.47 7.86
CA THR A 348 19.72 7.06 9.08
C THR A 348 20.80 8.06 9.55
N SER A 349 21.09 9.08 8.75
CA SER A 349 21.89 10.23 9.24
C SER A 349 21.12 11.13 10.20
N VAL A 350 19.77 11.12 10.15
CA VAL A 350 18.87 11.98 10.94
C VAL A 350 18.03 11.19 11.93
N LEU A 351 17.61 9.97 11.53
CA LEU A 351 16.71 9.11 12.30
C LEU A 351 17.39 7.78 12.64
N PRO A 352 17.05 7.15 13.78
CA PRO A 352 17.56 5.83 14.07
C PRO A 352 17.02 4.79 13.07
N GLY A 353 17.87 3.84 12.67
CA GLY A 353 17.57 2.85 11.64
C GLY A 353 16.33 1.98 11.93
N TRP A 354 16.02 1.73 13.20
CA TRP A 354 14.80 1.00 13.57
C TRP A 354 13.50 1.68 13.10
N MET A 355 13.51 2.98 12.85
CA MET A 355 12.34 3.67 12.30
C MET A 355 12.03 3.21 10.87
N MET A 356 13.01 2.76 10.11
CA MET A 356 12.78 2.15 8.79
C MET A 356 12.02 0.83 8.90
N ASN A 357 12.24 0.05 9.96
CA ASN A 357 11.48 -1.16 10.24
C ASN A 357 10.00 -0.84 10.48
N VAL A 358 9.73 0.17 11.33
CA VAL A 358 8.36 0.65 11.58
C VAL A 358 7.73 1.20 10.29
N ALA A 359 8.46 2.08 9.59
CA ALA A 359 7.97 2.70 8.34
C ALA A 359 7.57 1.65 7.30
N ARG A 360 8.38 0.60 7.12
CA ARG A 360 8.12 -0.48 6.17
C ARG A 360 6.81 -1.21 6.47
N TRP A 361 6.57 -1.55 7.72
CA TRP A 361 5.34 -2.25 8.11
C TRP A 361 4.11 -1.36 8.04
N VAL A 362 4.21 -0.12 8.52
CA VAL A 362 3.12 0.85 8.44
C VAL A 362 2.78 1.14 6.98
N HIS A 363 3.77 1.38 6.13
CA HIS A 363 3.58 1.59 4.69
C HIS A 363 2.88 0.39 4.02
N LYS A 364 3.33 -0.82 4.32
CA LYS A 364 2.76 -2.05 3.77
C LYS A 364 1.29 -2.22 4.17
N VAL A 365 0.97 -2.06 5.46
CA VAL A 365 -0.40 -2.26 5.95
C VAL A 365 -1.33 -1.18 5.42
N GLU A 366 -0.89 0.10 5.41
CA GLU A 366 -1.69 1.19 4.85
C GLU A 366 -1.89 1.04 3.35
N ALA A 367 -0.87 0.66 2.59
CA ALA A 367 -1.01 0.43 1.15
C ALA A 367 -2.01 -0.69 0.84
N ILE A 368 -1.99 -1.79 1.60
CA ILE A 368 -2.98 -2.87 1.49
C ILE A 368 -4.39 -2.35 1.83
N LEU A 369 -4.53 -1.58 2.91
CA LEU A 369 -5.81 -0.98 3.29
C LEU A 369 -6.34 -0.06 2.19
N ALA A 370 -5.50 0.83 1.67
CA ALA A 370 -5.88 1.77 0.60
C ALA A 370 -6.30 1.02 -0.68
N MET A 371 -5.51 0.03 -1.12
CA MET A 371 -5.85 -0.78 -2.30
C MET A 371 -7.17 -1.53 -2.09
N ALA A 372 -7.34 -2.20 -0.96
CA ALA A 372 -8.55 -2.95 -0.69
C ALA A 372 -9.78 -2.04 -0.54
N HIS A 373 -9.65 -0.85 0.08
CA HIS A 373 -10.73 0.13 0.13
C HIS A 373 -11.13 0.60 -1.27
N ILE A 374 -10.18 0.99 -2.10
CA ILE A 374 -10.46 1.47 -3.46
C ILE A 374 -11.04 0.35 -4.34
N PHE A 375 -10.45 -0.84 -4.35
CA PHE A 375 -10.88 -1.91 -5.25
C PHE A 375 -12.18 -2.60 -4.82
N ILE A 376 -12.54 -2.53 -3.54
CA ILE A 376 -13.78 -3.12 -3.03
C ILE A 376 -14.85 -2.05 -2.83
N VAL A 377 -14.57 -1.02 -2.02
CA VAL A 377 -15.61 -0.07 -1.58
C VAL A 377 -15.85 1.02 -2.62
N HIS A 378 -14.79 1.73 -3.03
CA HIS A 378 -14.92 2.81 -4.01
C HIS A 378 -15.40 2.27 -5.36
N PHE A 379 -14.83 1.16 -5.86
CA PHE A 379 -15.31 0.54 -7.11
C PHE A 379 -16.72 -0.04 -6.98
N PHE A 380 -17.14 -0.49 -5.79
CA PHE A 380 -18.54 -0.85 -5.59
C PHE A 380 -19.46 0.35 -5.82
N ILE A 381 -19.14 1.49 -5.21
CA ILE A 381 -19.96 2.70 -5.31
C ILE A 381 -20.02 3.22 -6.76
N GLU A 382 -18.90 3.21 -7.47
CA GLU A 382 -18.78 3.86 -8.78
C GLU A 382 -18.91 2.91 -9.98
N SER A 383 -18.95 1.58 -9.74
CA SER A 383 -18.95 0.60 -10.85
C SER A 383 -19.82 -0.64 -10.60
N TYR A 384 -19.78 -1.26 -9.41
CA TYR A 384 -20.39 -2.60 -9.24
C TYR A 384 -21.84 -2.55 -8.83
N ARG A 385 -22.31 -1.49 -8.17
CA ARG A 385 -23.73 -1.38 -7.81
C ARG A 385 -24.58 -1.24 -9.06
N PRO A 386 -25.80 -1.85 -9.08
CA PRO A 386 -26.66 -1.86 -10.27
C PRO A 386 -26.95 -0.49 -10.88
N SER A 387 -27.12 0.55 -10.04
CA SER A 387 -27.38 1.92 -10.49
C SER A 387 -26.16 2.61 -11.13
N ALA A 388 -24.93 2.18 -10.83
CA ALA A 388 -23.68 2.73 -11.41
C ALA A 388 -23.09 1.83 -12.50
N PHE A 389 -23.59 0.58 -12.66
CA PHE A 389 -23.00 -0.41 -13.56
C PHE A 389 -23.13 -0.02 -15.04
N PRO A 390 -22.10 -0.23 -15.85
CA PRO A 390 -20.79 -0.82 -15.51
C PRO A 390 -19.76 0.18 -15.01
N LEU A 391 -20.00 1.49 -15.11
CA LEU A 391 -19.12 2.55 -14.61
C LEU A 391 -19.85 3.90 -14.56
N ASN A 392 -19.78 4.58 -13.43
CA ASN A 392 -20.11 5.98 -13.32
C ASN A 392 -18.99 6.85 -13.90
N ALA A 393 -19.18 7.38 -15.10
CA ALA A 393 -18.13 8.12 -15.81
C ALA A 393 -18.16 9.65 -15.53
N HIS A 394 -18.99 10.14 -14.61
CA HIS A 394 -19.18 11.57 -14.35
C HIS A 394 -17.88 12.30 -14.03
N ILE A 395 -16.99 11.67 -13.27
CA ILE A 395 -15.69 12.25 -12.90
C ILE A 395 -14.74 12.43 -14.08
N PHE A 396 -14.87 11.62 -15.13
CA PHE A 396 -13.99 11.68 -16.30
C PHE A 396 -14.40 12.78 -17.28
N HIS A 397 -15.68 12.83 -17.65
CA HIS A 397 -16.16 13.84 -18.62
C HIS A 397 -16.78 15.08 -17.97
N GLY A 398 -17.02 15.05 -16.66
CA GLY A 398 -17.50 16.20 -15.87
C GLY A 398 -19.00 16.39 -15.88
N ALA A 399 -19.73 15.66 -16.73
CA ALA A 399 -21.16 15.82 -16.92
C ALA A 399 -21.95 14.72 -16.19
N ALA A 400 -23.10 15.09 -15.64
CA ALA A 400 -24.09 14.13 -15.14
C ALA A 400 -25.48 14.55 -15.64
N GLU A 401 -26.36 13.59 -15.85
CA GLU A 401 -27.74 13.86 -16.23
C GLU A 401 -28.46 14.54 -15.08
N LEU A 402 -29.25 15.58 -15.41
CA LEU A 402 -30.02 16.33 -14.40
C LEU A 402 -30.94 15.40 -13.60
N GLU A 403 -31.61 14.47 -14.24
CA GLU A 403 -32.50 13.50 -13.59
C GLU A 403 -31.74 12.65 -12.56
N THR A 404 -30.53 12.17 -12.92
CA THR A 404 -29.66 11.42 -11.98
C THR A 404 -29.27 12.28 -10.78
N LEU A 405 -28.92 13.55 -11.02
CA LEU A 405 -28.55 14.47 -9.94
C LEU A 405 -29.74 14.85 -9.05
N GLU A 406 -30.94 14.93 -9.59
CA GLU A 406 -32.16 15.13 -8.81
C GLU A 406 -32.47 13.95 -7.88
N GLN A 407 -32.07 12.73 -8.27
CA GLN A 407 -32.20 11.54 -7.45
C GLN A 407 -31.09 11.40 -6.41
N GLU A 408 -29.83 11.63 -6.80
CA GLU A 408 -28.67 11.41 -5.93
C GLU A 408 -28.35 12.62 -5.04
N HIS A 409 -28.56 13.86 -5.56
CA HIS A 409 -28.20 15.13 -4.93
C HIS A 409 -29.33 16.17 -4.99
N PRO A 410 -30.55 15.82 -4.53
CA PRO A 410 -31.71 16.70 -4.71
C PRO A 410 -31.55 18.07 -4.07
N ALA A 411 -30.97 18.16 -2.86
CA ALA A 411 -30.76 19.45 -2.21
C ALA A 411 -29.79 20.34 -2.95
N TRP A 412 -28.79 19.77 -3.63
CA TRP A 412 -27.86 20.54 -4.45
C TRP A 412 -28.56 21.14 -5.67
N ILE A 413 -29.38 20.39 -6.37
CA ILE A 413 -30.10 20.87 -7.55
C ILE A 413 -31.15 21.91 -7.14
N GLU A 414 -31.89 21.72 -6.04
CA GLU A 414 -32.83 22.69 -5.51
C GLU A 414 -32.13 24.02 -5.15
N ARG A 415 -31.00 23.94 -4.48
CA ARG A 415 -30.17 25.12 -4.15
C ARG A 415 -29.68 25.82 -5.40
N MET A 416 -29.19 25.10 -6.43
CA MET A 416 -28.74 25.68 -7.69
C MET A 416 -29.88 26.40 -8.43
N ARG A 417 -31.10 25.84 -8.41
CA ARG A 417 -32.30 26.52 -8.96
C ARG A 417 -32.64 27.80 -8.20
N ALA A 418 -32.65 27.72 -6.87
CA ALA A 418 -32.96 28.87 -6.03
C ALA A 418 -31.95 30.01 -6.18
N GLU A 419 -30.68 29.70 -6.44
CA GLU A 419 -29.61 30.66 -6.67
C GLU A 419 -29.54 31.14 -8.16
N GLY A 420 -30.35 30.59 -9.06
CA GLY A 420 -30.29 30.87 -10.51
C GLY A 420 -29.03 30.45 -11.20
N LYS A 421 -28.29 29.45 -10.63
CA LYS A 421 -27.00 28.97 -11.12
C LYS A 421 -27.06 27.66 -11.89
N LEU A 422 -28.24 27.05 -11.97
CA LEU A 422 -28.38 25.76 -12.65
C LEU A 422 -28.15 25.89 -14.15
N GLU A 423 -28.72 26.91 -14.76
CA GLU A 423 -28.62 27.17 -16.19
C GLU A 423 -27.18 27.44 -16.63
N GLU A 424 -26.35 28.09 -15.80
CA GLU A 424 -24.92 28.32 -16.04
C GLU A 424 -24.10 27.05 -16.07
N ARG A 425 -24.61 25.96 -15.47
CA ARG A 425 -23.96 24.65 -15.41
C ARG A 425 -24.46 23.66 -16.45
N ILE A 426 -25.43 24.05 -17.27
CA ILE A 426 -25.87 23.19 -18.37
C ILE A 426 -24.78 23.19 -19.44
N ILE A 427 -24.35 21.99 -19.79
CA ILE A 427 -23.26 21.78 -20.77
C ILE A 427 -23.69 20.89 -21.91
N ALA A 428 -23.03 21.08 -23.07
CA ALA A 428 -23.23 20.21 -24.20
C ALA A 428 -22.67 18.80 -23.95
N GLN A 429 -23.25 17.83 -24.64
CA GLN A 429 -22.78 16.46 -24.59
C GLN A 429 -21.31 16.37 -25.04
N PRO A 430 -20.45 15.71 -24.24
CA PRO A 430 -19.06 15.47 -24.63
C PRO A 430 -19.01 14.66 -25.95
N PRO A 431 -18.02 14.89 -26.82
CA PRO A 431 -17.86 14.11 -28.06
C PRO A 431 -17.84 12.60 -27.76
N ARG A 432 -18.52 11.82 -28.57
CA ARG A 432 -18.66 10.35 -28.40
C ARG A 432 -17.30 9.63 -28.25
N ALA A 433 -16.29 10.08 -29.01
CA ALA A 433 -14.93 9.53 -28.91
C ALA A 433 -14.33 9.75 -27.52
N VAL A 434 -14.56 10.90 -26.90
CA VAL A 434 -14.11 11.25 -25.55
C VAL A 434 -14.81 10.37 -24.51
N GLN A 435 -16.13 10.17 -24.67
CA GLN A 435 -16.90 9.29 -23.77
C GLN A 435 -16.37 7.86 -23.83
N ILE A 436 -16.17 7.30 -25.05
CA ILE A 436 -15.65 5.95 -25.24
C ILE A 436 -14.24 5.82 -24.65
N ALA A 437 -13.37 6.79 -24.87
CA ALA A 437 -11.99 6.77 -24.35
C ALA A 437 -11.96 6.76 -22.82
N PHE A 438 -12.72 7.62 -22.16
CA PHE A 438 -12.77 7.66 -20.70
C PHE A 438 -13.47 6.45 -20.09
N PHE A 439 -14.52 5.97 -20.75
CA PHE A 439 -15.20 4.74 -20.31
C PHE A 439 -14.27 3.52 -20.41
N GLY A 440 -13.56 3.38 -21.53
CA GLY A 440 -12.56 2.32 -21.71
C GLY A 440 -11.40 2.43 -20.70
N PHE A 441 -10.91 3.64 -20.46
CA PHE A 441 -9.90 3.89 -19.45
C PHE A 441 -10.38 3.48 -18.04
N GLY A 442 -11.59 3.92 -17.64
CA GLY A 442 -12.14 3.58 -16.33
C GLY A 442 -12.34 2.08 -16.14
N LEU A 443 -12.91 1.38 -17.16
CA LEU A 443 -13.06 -0.08 -17.11
C LEU A 443 -11.71 -0.81 -17.05
N ALA A 444 -10.69 -0.32 -17.77
CA ALA A 444 -9.34 -0.89 -17.68
C ALA A 444 -8.76 -0.76 -16.27
N MET A 445 -8.96 0.39 -15.60
CA MET A 445 -8.50 0.58 -14.21
C MET A 445 -9.25 -0.31 -13.22
N VAL A 446 -10.57 -0.44 -13.38
CA VAL A 446 -11.39 -1.37 -12.59
C VAL A 446 -10.94 -2.82 -12.78
N GLY A 447 -10.74 -3.25 -14.02
CA GLY A 447 -10.24 -4.59 -14.34
C GLY A 447 -8.87 -4.87 -13.76
N LEU A 448 -7.94 -3.91 -13.87
CA LEU A 448 -6.60 -4.02 -13.29
C LEU A 448 -6.66 -4.10 -11.76
N GLY A 449 -7.49 -3.29 -11.11
CA GLY A 449 -7.68 -3.34 -9.66
C GLY A 449 -8.20 -4.69 -9.18
N LEU A 450 -9.18 -5.27 -9.89
CA LEU A 450 -9.69 -6.62 -9.59
C LEU A 450 -8.63 -7.72 -9.77
N LEU A 451 -7.81 -7.62 -10.82
CA LEU A 451 -6.71 -8.56 -11.05
C LEU A 451 -5.66 -8.48 -9.93
N LEU A 452 -5.31 -7.26 -9.49
CA LEU A 452 -4.40 -7.06 -8.36
C LEU A 452 -4.98 -7.62 -7.07
N LEU A 453 -6.26 -7.34 -6.78
CA LEU A 453 -6.94 -7.85 -5.58
C LEU A 453 -6.99 -9.38 -5.58
N LEU A 454 -7.35 -9.99 -6.70
CA LEU A 454 -7.38 -11.44 -6.85
C LEU A 454 -5.98 -12.05 -6.69
N GLY A 455 -4.96 -11.44 -7.32
CA GLY A 455 -3.57 -11.86 -7.16
C GLY A 455 -3.12 -11.80 -5.71
N MET A 456 -3.42 -10.72 -5.01
CA MET A 456 -3.09 -10.58 -3.59
C MET A 456 -3.80 -11.65 -2.73
N LEU A 457 -5.05 -11.98 -3.01
CA LEU A 457 -5.80 -13.00 -2.25
C LEU A 457 -5.24 -14.41 -2.51
N ILE A 458 -4.89 -14.75 -3.75
CA ILE A 458 -4.32 -16.06 -4.10
C ILE A 458 -2.96 -16.26 -3.43
N PHE A 459 -2.13 -15.22 -3.41
CA PHE A 459 -0.77 -15.28 -2.86
C PHE A 459 -0.68 -14.76 -1.41
N ALA A 460 -1.80 -14.45 -0.76
CA ALA A 460 -1.85 -13.97 0.63
C ALA A 460 -1.25 -14.98 1.63
N VAL A 461 -1.23 -16.27 1.29
CA VAL A 461 -0.67 -17.33 2.14
C VAL A 461 0.84 -17.18 2.31
N ASP A 462 1.53 -16.47 1.41
CA ASP A 462 2.98 -16.19 1.47
C ASP A 462 3.34 -14.88 2.20
N LEU A 463 2.40 -14.27 2.91
CA LEU A 463 2.64 -13.02 3.67
C LEU A 463 3.53 -13.20 4.92
N SER A 464 4.13 -14.36 5.13
CA SER A 464 5.04 -14.64 6.25
C SER A 464 6.44 -14.01 6.08
N LEU A 465 6.69 -13.25 5.02
CA LEU A 465 7.95 -12.53 4.77
C LEU A 465 7.82 -11.03 4.91
#